data_cd303592908d51022a04404bd3604052
#
_entry.id   cd303592908d51022a04404bd3604052
#
_cell.length_a   1.000
_cell.length_b   1.000
_cell.length_c   1.000
_cell.angle_alpha   90.00
_cell.angle_beta   90.00
_cell.angle_gamma   90.00
#
_symmetry.space_group_name_H-M   'P 1'
#
loop_
_entity.id
_entity.type
_entity.pdbx_description
1 polymer ?
#
loop_
_entity_poly.entity_id
_entity_poly.type
_entity_poly.pdbx_seq_one_letter_code
_entity_poly.pdbx_strand_id
1 'polypeptide(L)'
;MPADQPASSPSTSDMPSCNPSGSGRPTFILGIDTSCDDTGLGVVELTPVRPQVRSNVVWSQTVHAEYGGVMPELASREHVERIDTLLPRALADAGIALHDLDVVAATSGPGLMGALLVGLMYGKGLSQALNVPFYAAHHLEGHIYAAASEEGLTPPYLALVVSGGHTHLFDVTAPGEYRLVGATRDDAAGEAFDKVARLAGLGYPGGPAISAAAERGDPLAVPFKPPLQGQEGFEFSFSGLKTAALLAFQRGARPEDLAASFQRAAVRSLVDTTVRAAHALGRETVVVSGGVAANRALRDAFGQTGLRAAFPAGGLNTDNGAMIALAGAAALQAGQAPSPLDGGAAAYVPLAPLPANPQFDTSARRKAR
;
A
#
# COMPACT_ATOMS: atom_id res chain seq x y z
N MET A 1 -49.45 -0.04 33.07
CA MET A 1 -48.29 -0.55 32.29
C MET A 1 -47.24 0.55 32.26
N PRO A 2 -46.07 0.39 32.89
CA PRO A 2 -45.01 1.38 32.83
C PRO A 2 -44.24 1.22 31.50
N ALA A 3 -43.90 2.38 30.92
CA ALA A 3 -43.17 2.48 29.68
C ALA A 3 -41.70 2.05 29.86
N ASP A 4 -41.22 1.20 28.96
CA ASP A 4 -39.81 0.82 28.83
C ASP A 4 -38.94 2.05 28.53
N GLN A 5 -37.97 2.29 29.39
CA GLN A 5 -36.89 3.26 29.12
C GLN A 5 -35.84 2.53 28.23
N PRO A 6 -35.32 3.19 27.19
CA PRO A 6 -34.23 2.60 26.40
C PRO A 6 -32.95 2.55 27.25
N ALA A 7 -32.26 1.41 27.18
CA ALA A 7 -30.96 1.19 27.83
C ALA A 7 -29.93 2.24 27.34
N SER A 8 -29.28 2.89 28.31
CA SER A 8 -28.21 3.84 28.08
C SER A 8 -27.02 3.15 27.44
N SER A 9 -26.55 3.68 26.29
CA SER A 9 -25.29 3.28 25.65
C SER A 9 -24.11 3.43 26.63
N PRO A 10 -23.16 2.49 26.68
CA PRO A 10 -21.97 2.66 27.52
C PRO A 10 -21.18 3.89 27.09
N SER A 11 -20.76 4.69 28.06
CA SER A 11 -19.98 5.91 27.83
C SER A 11 -18.57 5.53 27.35
N THR A 12 -18.00 6.33 26.46
CA THR A 12 -16.64 6.20 25.91
C THR A 12 -15.50 6.33 26.95
N SER A 13 -15.84 6.49 28.24
CA SER A 13 -14.89 6.66 29.34
C SER A 13 -14.35 5.36 29.95
N ASP A 14 -14.85 4.18 29.57
CA ASP A 14 -14.49 2.91 30.20
C ASP A 14 -13.51 2.04 29.38
N MET A 15 -12.92 2.55 28.31
CA MET A 15 -11.88 1.81 27.60
C MET A 15 -10.55 1.90 28.35
N PRO A 16 -9.86 0.78 28.61
CA PRO A 16 -8.57 0.80 29.26
C PRO A 16 -7.56 1.57 28.42
N SER A 17 -6.93 2.59 29.01
CA SER A 17 -5.82 3.29 28.39
C SER A 17 -4.65 2.32 28.29
N CYS A 18 -4.32 1.87 27.07
CA CYS A 18 -3.11 1.10 26.81
C CYS A 18 -1.91 2.03 27.01
N ASN A 19 -1.27 1.93 28.17
CA ASN A 19 -0.03 2.64 28.44
C ASN A 19 1.13 1.68 28.12
N PRO A 20 1.86 1.84 27.01
CA PRO A 20 2.87 0.88 26.56
C PRO A 20 4.10 0.77 27.49
N SER A 21 4.17 1.57 28.54
CA SER A 21 5.34 1.68 29.44
C SER A 21 5.22 0.94 30.78
N GLY A 22 4.15 0.14 31.01
CA GLY A 22 3.84 -0.32 32.40
C GLY A 22 4.07 -1.80 32.73
N SER A 23 4.11 -2.74 31.78
CA SER A 23 4.04 -4.19 32.11
C SER A 23 5.29 -5.02 31.80
N GLY A 24 6.31 -4.49 31.17
CA GLY A 24 7.50 -5.30 30.76
C GLY A 24 7.20 -6.44 29.77
N ARG A 25 5.93 -6.64 29.37
CA ARG A 25 5.45 -7.61 28.39
C ARG A 25 5.51 -6.99 26.98
N PRO A 26 5.90 -7.76 25.94
CA PRO A 26 5.80 -7.31 24.57
C PRO A 26 4.34 -6.99 24.19
N THR A 27 4.15 -5.95 23.37
CA THR A 27 2.84 -5.55 22.83
C THR A 27 2.70 -6.14 21.44
N PHE A 28 1.66 -6.96 21.21
CA PHE A 28 1.37 -7.60 19.94
C PHE A 28 0.18 -6.94 19.23
N ILE A 29 0.40 -6.63 17.95
CA ILE A 29 -0.57 -5.94 17.10
C ILE A 29 -0.90 -6.86 15.93
N LEU A 30 -2.20 -7.21 15.78
CA LEU A 30 -2.71 -7.90 14.61
C LEU A 30 -3.08 -6.87 13.54
N GLY A 31 -2.59 -7.06 12.31
CA GLY A 31 -3.01 -6.29 11.14
C GLY A 31 -3.77 -7.16 10.16
N ILE A 32 -4.81 -6.59 9.56
CA ILE A 32 -5.70 -7.25 8.60
C ILE A 32 -5.82 -6.38 7.36
N ASP A 33 -5.47 -6.93 6.21
CA ASP A 33 -5.70 -6.30 4.90
C ASP A 33 -6.56 -7.20 4.01
N THR A 34 -7.65 -6.63 3.52
CA THR A 34 -8.54 -7.24 2.52
C THR A 34 -8.96 -6.17 1.51
N SER A 35 -8.06 -5.27 1.16
CA SER A 35 -8.40 -4.08 0.36
C SER A 35 -8.68 -4.39 -1.10
N CYS A 36 -8.15 -5.49 -1.66
CA CYS A 36 -8.30 -5.87 -3.06
C CYS A 36 -8.53 -7.38 -3.22
N ASP A 37 -7.55 -8.13 -3.69
CA ASP A 37 -7.62 -9.57 -3.97
C ASP A 37 -6.65 -10.41 -3.12
N ASP A 38 -5.91 -9.78 -2.23
CA ASP A 38 -5.08 -10.45 -1.23
C ASP A 38 -5.75 -10.43 0.14
N THR A 39 -5.86 -11.60 0.80
CA THR A 39 -6.26 -11.69 2.20
C THR A 39 -4.99 -11.78 3.05
N GLY A 40 -4.64 -10.70 3.73
CA GLY A 40 -3.42 -10.61 4.53
C GLY A 40 -3.70 -10.50 6.03
N LEU A 41 -3.08 -11.36 6.84
CA LEU A 41 -3.03 -11.24 8.29
C LEU A 41 -1.57 -11.27 8.75
N GLY A 42 -1.18 -10.34 9.62
CA GLY A 42 0.17 -10.28 10.14
C GLY A 42 0.22 -9.80 11.57
N VAL A 43 1.20 -10.29 12.32
CA VAL A 43 1.43 -9.89 13.71
C VAL A 43 2.75 -9.13 13.80
N VAL A 44 2.69 -7.99 14.46
CA VAL A 44 3.85 -7.15 14.78
C VAL A 44 4.02 -7.09 16.28
N GLU A 45 5.25 -7.30 16.73
CA GLU A 45 5.68 -7.04 18.11
C GLU A 45 6.25 -5.64 18.21
N LEU A 46 5.70 -4.84 19.11
CA LEU A 46 6.22 -3.52 19.40
C LEU A 46 7.37 -3.65 20.40
N THR A 47 8.58 -3.38 19.95
CA THR A 47 9.78 -3.39 20.81
C THR A 47 10.25 -1.95 21.08
N PRO A 48 11.09 -1.72 22.12
CA PRO A 48 11.62 -0.39 22.41
C PRO A 48 12.51 0.20 21.29
N VAL A 49 13.03 -0.64 20.40
CA VAL A 49 13.94 -0.21 19.32
C VAL A 49 13.16 0.09 18.05
N ARG A 50 12.39 -0.88 17.58
CA ARG A 50 11.54 -0.76 16.39
C ARG A 50 10.47 -1.86 16.39
N PRO A 51 9.33 -1.66 15.70
CA PRO A 51 8.37 -2.75 15.48
C PRO A 51 9.04 -3.92 14.75
N GLN A 52 8.72 -5.15 15.14
CA GLN A 52 9.22 -6.38 14.52
C GLN A 52 8.07 -7.20 13.95
N VAL A 53 8.13 -7.53 12.68
CA VAL A 53 7.18 -8.44 12.04
C VAL A 53 7.43 -9.86 12.56
N ARG A 54 6.45 -10.43 13.28
CA ARG A 54 6.49 -11.79 13.82
C ARG A 54 5.86 -12.80 12.87
N SER A 55 4.83 -12.39 12.16
CA SER A 55 4.21 -13.19 11.11
C SER A 55 3.63 -12.32 10.02
N ASN A 56 3.55 -12.87 8.81
CA ASN A 56 2.88 -12.26 7.67
C ASN A 56 2.33 -13.36 6.76
N VAL A 57 1.05 -13.64 6.86
CA VAL A 57 0.36 -14.68 6.11
C VAL A 57 -0.53 -14.03 5.08
N VAL A 58 -0.33 -14.36 3.81
CA VAL A 58 -1.08 -13.81 2.69
C VAL A 58 -1.67 -14.95 1.87
N TRP A 59 -2.91 -14.79 1.46
CA TRP A 59 -3.60 -15.63 0.50
C TRP A 59 -4.00 -14.78 -0.71
N SER A 60 -3.34 -15.00 -1.85
CA SER A 60 -3.66 -14.32 -3.11
C SER A 60 -4.72 -15.09 -3.89
N GLN A 61 -5.74 -14.41 -4.36
CA GLN A 61 -6.89 -14.97 -5.04
C GLN A 61 -6.58 -15.20 -6.53
N THR A 62 -6.13 -16.40 -6.88
CA THR A 62 -5.75 -16.74 -8.27
C THR A 62 -6.94 -16.85 -9.23
N VAL A 63 -8.17 -16.98 -8.72
CA VAL A 63 -9.40 -17.14 -9.50
C VAL A 63 -9.65 -15.97 -10.45
N HIS A 64 -9.19 -14.77 -10.12
CA HIS A 64 -9.35 -13.59 -10.94
C HIS A 64 -8.62 -13.63 -12.29
N ALA A 65 -7.62 -14.50 -12.43
CA ALA A 65 -6.88 -14.69 -13.68
C ALA A 65 -7.81 -15.14 -14.83
N GLU A 66 -8.84 -15.92 -14.54
CA GLU A 66 -9.83 -16.40 -15.50
C GLU A 66 -10.70 -15.27 -16.08
N TYR A 67 -10.87 -14.19 -15.31
CA TYR A 67 -11.70 -13.04 -15.68
C TYR A 67 -10.89 -11.88 -16.27
N GLY A 68 -9.56 -11.98 -16.29
CA GLY A 68 -8.67 -10.94 -16.81
C GLY A 68 -8.57 -9.68 -15.92
N GLY A 69 -8.99 -9.77 -14.66
CA GLY A 69 -8.94 -8.69 -13.67
C GLY A 69 -9.76 -9.03 -12.42
N VAL A 70 -9.60 -8.24 -11.37
CA VAL A 70 -10.27 -8.49 -10.09
C VAL A 70 -11.78 -8.30 -10.21
N MET A 71 -12.54 -9.31 -9.80
CA MET A 71 -14.01 -9.29 -9.69
C MET A 71 -14.41 -8.97 -8.25
N PRO A 72 -14.94 -7.76 -7.95
CA PRO A 72 -15.14 -7.30 -6.57
C PRO A 72 -16.03 -8.19 -5.69
N GLU A 73 -17.09 -8.74 -6.26
CA GLU A 73 -18.00 -9.63 -5.51
C GLU A 73 -17.33 -10.97 -5.18
N LEU A 74 -16.54 -11.51 -6.12
CA LEU A 74 -15.80 -12.74 -5.91
C LEU A 74 -14.71 -12.53 -4.87
N ALA A 75 -13.98 -11.41 -4.95
CA ALA A 75 -12.97 -11.04 -3.96
C ALA A 75 -13.56 -11.01 -2.55
N SER A 76 -14.72 -10.38 -2.37
CA SER A 76 -15.39 -10.32 -1.07
C SER A 76 -15.72 -11.70 -0.49
N ARG A 77 -16.21 -12.62 -1.32
CA ARG A 77 -16.54 -13.99 -0.91
C ARG A 77 -15.29 -14.78 -0.51
N GLU A 78 -14.25 -14.72 -1.31
CA GLU A 78 -12.96 -15.36 -1.01
C GLU A 78 -12.37 -14.86 0.32
N HIS A 79 -12.45 -13.56 0.61
CA HIS A 79 -12.01 -13.04 1.91
C HIS A 79 -12.78 -13.66 3.07
N VAL A 80 -14.12 -13.75 2.98
CA VAL A 80 -14.95 -14.37 4.04
C VAL A 80 -14.55 -15.83 4.27
N GLU A 81 -14.30 -16.60 3.20
CA GLU A 81 -13.94 -18.01 3.32
C GLU A 81 -12.53 -18.23 3.89
N ARG A 82 -11.62 -17.28 3.68
CA ARG A 82 -10.19 -17.43 4.01
C ARG A 82 -9.78 -16.86 5.34
N ILE A 83 -10.38 -15.75 5.77
CA ILE A 83 -9.90 -14.99 6.92
C ILE A 83 -9.82 -15.81 8.21
N ASP A 84 -10.82 -16.67 8.46
CA ASP A 84 -10.86 -17.55 9.63
C ASP A 84 -9.80 -18.67 9.59
N THR A 85 -9.34 -19.05 8.40
CA THR A 85 -8.27 -20.07 8.25
C THR A 85 -6.88 -19.46 8.38
N LEU A 86 -6.73 -18.18 8.06
CA LEU A 86 -5.44 -17.48 8.11
C LEU A 86 -5.10 -16.97 9.52
N LEU A 87 -6.09 -16.59 10.34
CA LEU A 87 -5.84 -16.08 11.69
C LEU A 87 -5.09 -17.08 12.58
N PRO A 88 -5.51 -18.34 12.73
CA PRO A 88 -4.77 -19.32 13.54
C PRO A 88 -3.34 -19.53 13.04
N ARG A 89 -3.12 -19.48 11.72
CA ARG A 89 -1.80 -19.61 11.12
C ARG A 89 -0.93 -18.39 11.45
N ALA A 90 -1.47 -17.17 11.31
CA ALA A 90 -0.72 -15.95 11.64
C ALA A 90 -0.29 -15.92 13.12
N LEU A 91 -1.15 -16.36 14.03
CA LEU A 91 -0.85 -16.48 15.46
C LEU A 91 0.21 -17.55 15.73
N ALA A 92 0.08 -18.74 15.11
CA ALA A 92 1.04 -19.83 15.26
C ALA A 92 2.43 -19.43 14.73
N ASP A 93 2.50 -18.80 13.55
CA ASP A 93 3.74 -18.31 12.96
C ASP A 93 4.40 -17.21 13.82
N ALA A 94 3.58 -16.41 14.53
CA ALA A 94 4.05 -15.42 15.50
C ALA A 94 4.46 -16.02 16.85
N GLY A 95 4.07 -17.26 17.15
CA GLY A 95 4.33 -17.94 18.41
C GLY A 95 3.50 -17.41 19.58
N ILE A 96 2.28 -16.92 19.32
CA ILE A 96 1.36 -16.37 20.33
C ILE A 96 -0.03 -16.98 20.24
N ALA A 97 -0.80 -16.82 21.31
CA ALA A 97 -2.22 -17.17 21.34
C ALA A 97 -3.09 -15.93 21.06
N LEU A 98 -4.36 -16.15 20.72
CA LEU A 98 -5.30 -15.09 20.39
C LEU A 98 -5.44 -14.04 21.53
N HIS A 99 -5.41 -14.48 22.77
CA HIS A 99 -5.55 -13.60 23.94
C HIS A 99 -4.28 -12.81 24.29
N ASP A 100 -3.15 -13.07 23.58
CA ASP A 100 -1.92 -12.29 23.72
C ASP A 100 -1.95 -11.02 22.89
N LEU A 101 -2.90 -10.87 21.97
CA LEU A 101 -3.07 -9.67 21.18
C LEU A 101 -3.48 -8.49 22.07
N ASP A 102 -2.79 -7.37 21.89
CA ASP A 102 -3.03 -6.13 22.63
C ASP A 102 -3.74 -5.07 21.78
N VAL A 103 -3.66 -5.18 20.44
CA VAL A 103 -4.22 -4.22 19.48
C VAL A 103 -4.64 -4.96 18.21
N VAL A 104 -5.74 -4.50 17.61
CA VAL A 104 -6.15 -4.92 16.27
C VAL A 104 -6.17 -3.71 15.33
N ALA A 105 -5.57 -3.84 14.15
CA ALA A 105 -5.65 -2.86 13.07
C ALA A 105 -6.24 -3.52 11.82
N ALA A 106 -7.09 -2.81 11.10
CA ALA A 106 -7.62 -3.31 9.82
C ALA A 106 -7.74 -2.18 8.81
N THR A 107 -7.57 -2.51 7.53
CA THR A 107 -7.69 -1.54 6.45
C THR A 107 -9.14 -1.04 6.34
N SER A 108 -9.31 0.28 6.46
CA SER A 108 -10.60 0.96 6.28
C SER A 108 -10.76 1.58 4.88
N GLY A 109 -9.67 1.69 4.14
CA GLY A 109 -9.61 2.25 2.79
C GLY A 109 -8.21 2.77 2.40
N PRO A 110 -8.04 3.15 1.13
CA PRO A 110 -8.90 2.85 -0.02
C PRO A 110 -8.89 1.39 -0.44
N GLY A 111 -9.87 0.97 -1.29
CA GLY A 111 -9.95 -0.39 -1.81
C GLY A 111 -11.33 -0.75 -2.35
N LEU A 112 -11.55 -2.03 -2.62
CA LEU A 112 -12.84 -2.54 -3.03
C LEU A 112 -13.80 -2.59 -1.84
N MET A 113 -14.92 -1.88 -1.91
CA MET A 113 -15.84 -1.67 -0.77
C MET A 113 -16.25 -2.99 -0.09
N GLY A 114 -16.67 -3.99 -0.85
CA GLY A 114 -17.10 -5.28 -0.30
C GLY A 114 -15.95 -6.03 0.37
N ALA A 115 -14.78 -6.02 -0.24
CA ALA A 115 -13.56 -6.63 0.28
C ALA A 115 -13.10 -5.95 1.57
N LEU A 116 -13.01 -4.62 1.60
CA LEU A 116 -12.68 -3.82 2.78
C LEU A 116 -13.58 -4.15 3.97
N LEU A 117 -14.91 -4.24 3.73
CA LEU A 117 -15.88 -4.52 4.78
C LEU A 117 -15.61 -5.86 5.49
N VAL A 118 -15.12 -6.88 4.79
CA VAL A 118 -14.81 -8.18 5.40
C VAL A 118 -13.74 -8.02 6.46
N GLY A 119 -12.55 -7.53 6.12
CA GLY A 119 -11.43 -7.37 7.06
C GLY A 119 -11.73 -6.36 8.16
N LEU A 120 -12.38 -5.24 7.80
CA LEU A 120 -12.74 -4.20 8.76
C LEU A 120 -13.71 -4.71 9.83
N MET A 121 -14.79 -5.40 9.44
CA MET A 121 -15.78 -5.94 10.39
C MET A 121 -15.21 -7.09 11.20
N TYR A 122 -14.39 -7.94 10.58
CA TYR A 122 -13.68 -9.00 11.29
C TYR A 122 -12.75 -8.44 12.38
N GLY A 123 -11.93 -7.44 12.03
CA GLY A 123 -11.03 -6.78 12.98
C GLY A 123 -11.76 -6.10 14.13
N LYS A 124 -12.88 -5.43 13.86
CA LYS A 124 -13.73 -4.81 14.90
C LYS A 124 -14.35 -5.85 15.81
N GLY A 125 -14.85 -6.96 15.25
CA GLY A 125 -15.38 -8.08 16.03
C GLY A 125 -14.34 -8.69 16.97
N LEU A 126 -13.11 -8.90 16.47
CA LEU A 126 -11.99 -9.37 17.29
C LEU A 126 -11.62 -8.40 18.40
N SER A 127 -11.48 -7.11 18.07
CA SER A 127 -11.17 -6.04 19.04
C SER A 127 -12.21 -6.01 20.17
N GLN A 128 -13.49 -6.08 19.81
CA GLN A 128 -14.58 -6.11 20.78
C GLN A 128 -14.55 -7.38 21.63
N ALA A 129 -14.35 -8.56 21.04
CA ALA A 129 -14.32 -9.83 21.74
C ALA A 129 -13.13 -9.95 22.71
N LEU A 130 -11.97 -9.38 22.33
CA LEU A 130 -10.76 -9.36 23.15
C LEU A 130 -10.70 -8.18 24.11
N ASN A 131 -11.59 -7.20 23.95
CA ASN A 131 -11.59 -5.92 24.69
C ASN A 131 -10.24 -5.17 24.55
N VAL A 132 -9.74 -5.06 23.32
CA VAL A 132 -8.48 -4.36 22.97
C VAL A 132 -8.76 -3.19 22.02
N PRO A 133 -7.88 -2.16 21.98
CA PRO A 133 -7.99 -1.04 21.04
C PRO A 133 -8.05 -1.49 19.57
N PHE A 134 -8.86 -0.77 18.77
CA PHE A 134 -8.97 -0.93 17.33
C PHE A 134 -8.40 0.30 16.60
N TYR A 135 -7.64 0.07 15.53
CA TYR A 135 -7.16 1.12 14.63
C TYR A 135 -7.61 0.86 13.19
N ALA A 136 -8.40 1.78 12.64
CA ALA A 136 -8.76 1.80 11.23
C ALA A 136 -7.61 2.38 10.42
N ALA A 137 -6.82 1.51 9.77
CA ALA A 137 -5.63 1.92 9.05
C ALA A 137 -5.94 2.32 7.60
N HIS A 138 -5.18 3.27 7.08
CA HIS A 138 -5.20 3.62 5.67
C HIS A 138 -4.24 2.71 4.89
N HIS A 139 -4.71 2.09 3.79
CA HIS A 139 -3.92 1.13 3.00
C HIS A 139 -2.55 1.66 2.56
N LEU A 140 -2.50 2.90 2.02
CA LEU A 140 -1.23 3.50 1.58
C LEU A 140 -0.30 3.83 2.74
N GLU A 141 -0.84 4.13 3.92
CA GLU A 141 -0.07 4.31 5.15
C GLU A 141 0.62 3.01 5.55
N GLY A 142 -0.08 1.87 5.43
CA GLY A 142 0.51 0.55 5.61
C GLY A 142 1.74 0.34 4.73
N HIS A 143 1.63 0.64 3.44
CA HIS A 143 2.77 0.57 2.52
C HIS A 143 3.95 1.46 2.95
N ILE A 144 3.69 2.69 3.38
CA ILE A 144 4.74 3.61 3.84
C ILE A 144 5.47 3.03 5.06
N TYR A 145 4.71 2.56 6.06
CA TYR A 145 5.31 2.01 7.27
C TYR A 145 6.00 0.66 7.05
N ALA A 146 5.58 -0.16 6.08
CA ALA A 146 6.28 -1.38 5.71
C ALA A 146 7.75 -1.13 5.34
N ALA A 147 8.05 -0.03 4.66
CA ALA A 147 9.41 0.33 4.29
C ALA A 147 10.11 1.17 5.38
N ALA A 148 9.42 2.13 5.99
CA ALA A 148 10.01 3.00 7.00
C ALA A 148 10.43 2.24 8.26
N SER A 149 9.63 1.29 8.72
CA SER A 149 9.90 0.51 9.94
C SER A 149 11.07 -0.43 9.79
N GLU A 150 11.39 -0.91 8.59
CA GLU A 150 12.51 -1.82 8.33
C GLU A 150 13.85 -1.20 8.74
N GLU A 151 14.03 0.08 8.47
CA GLU A 151 15.22 0.82 8.84
C GLU A 151 15.05 1.70 10.09
N GLY A 152 13.90 1.65 10.76
CA GLY A 152 13.59 2.50 11.91
C GLY A 152 13.57 3.99 11.57
N LEU A 153 13.10 4.33 10.36
CA LEU A 153 13.06 5.71 9.89
C LEU A 153 11.96 6.51 10.59
N THR A 154 12.32 7.72 10.99
CA THR A 154 11.39 8.72 11.49
C THR A 154 11.30 9.88 10.49
N PRO A 155 10.11 10.49 10.30
CA PRO A 155 9.99 11.70 9.48
C PRO A 155 10.95 12.83 9.93
N PRO A 156 11.33 13.76 9.03
CA PRO A 156 10.76 13.94 7.71
C PRO A 156 11.46 13.13 6.60
N TYR A 157 10.67 12.58 5.67
CA TYR A 157 11.15 11.89 4.47
C TYR A 157 10.12 11.99 3.31
N LEU A 158 10.54 11.69 2.07
CA LEU A 158 9.60 11.43 0.99
C LEU A 158 9.14 9.96 1.02
N ALA A 159 7.88 9.73 0.66
CA ALA A 159 7.34 8.39 0.46
C ALA A 159 6.80 8.24 -0.96
N LEU A 160 7.44 7.38 -1.76
CA LEU A 160 7.00 6.98 -3.08
C LEU A 160 6.25 5.64 -2.96
N VAL A 161 4.92 5.68 -3.07
CA VAL A 161 4.08 4.49 -3.10
C VAL A 161 3.77 4.12 -4.54
N VAL A 162 4.27 2.96 -5.00
CA VAL A 162 4.16 2.47 -6.38
C VAL A 162 3.61 1.05 -6.40
N SER A 163 2.35 0.90 -6.81
CA SER A 163 1.65 -0.39 -6.86
C SER A 163 0.86 -0.56 -8.14
N GLY A 164 0.05 -1.61 -8.23
CA GLY A 164 -0.89 -1.82 -9.34
C GLY A 164 -1.93 -0.71 -9.45
N GLY A 165 -2.43 -0.19 -8.32
CA GLY A 165 -3.46 0.84 -8.29
C GLY A 165 -2.96 2.26 -8.01
N HIS A 166 -1.74 2.43 -7.51
CA HIS A 166 -1.26 3.72 -7.00
C HIS A 166 0.13 4.08 -7.49
N THR A 167 0.33 5.35 -7.82
CA THR A 167 1.64 5.97 -7.99
C THR A 167 1.56 7.36 -7.38
N HIS A 168 1.95 7.45 -6.11
CA HIS A 168 1.85 8.66 -5.30
C HIS A 168 3.20 8.98 -4.66
N LEU A 169 3.50 10.27 -4.59
CA LEU A 169 4.66 10.80 -3.88
C LEU A 169 4.15 11.72 -2.76
N PHE A 170 4.47 11.35 -1.52
CA PHE A 170 4.11 12.12 -0.34
C PHE A 170 5.35 12.71 0.33
N ASP A 171 5.21 13.92 0.87
CA ASP A 171 6.10 14.47 1.87
C ASP A 171 5.52 14.14 3.25
N VAL A 172 6.24 13.31 4.00
CA VAL A 172 5.87 12.90 5.36
C VAL A 172 6.64 13.77 6.34
N THR A 173 5.94 14.68 7.03
CA THR A 173 6.56 15.68 7.90
C THR A 173 6.62 15.25 9.35
N ALA A 174 5.63 14.48 9.79
CA ALA A 174 5.57 13.84 11.10
C ALA A 174 4.74 12.55 11.00
N PRO A 175 4.74 11.66 12.01
CA PRO A 175 3.88 10.48 12.04
C PRO A 175 2.41 10.88 11.87
N GLY A 176 1.73 10.31 10.85
CA GLY A 176 0.35 10.64 10.51
C GLY A 176 0.15 11.95 9.71
N GLU A 177 1.22 12.69 9.41
CA GLU A 177 1.15 13.93 8.64
C GLU A 177 1.70 13.74 7.22
N TYR A 178 0.81 13.72 6.26
CA TYR A 178 1.11 13.47 4.85
C TYR A 178 0.71 14.67 3.98
N ARG A 179 1.58 15.05 3.06
CA ARG A 179 1.29 16.03 2.03
C ARG A 179 1.51 15.40 0.66
N LEU A 180 0.48 15.33 -0.18
CA LEU A 180 0.61 14.83 -1.54
C LEU A 180 1.45 15.82 -2.36
N VAL A 181 2.58 15.36 -2.87
CA VAL A 181 3.54 16.14 -3.67
C VAL A 181 3.35 15.87 -5.14
N GLY A 182 3.08 14.61 -5.50
CA GLY A 182 2.85 14.18 -6.86
C GLY A 182 2.03 12.91 -6.93
N ALA A 183 1.32 12.74 -8.03
CA ALA A 183 0.55 11.52 -8.33
C ALA A 183 0.58 11.25 -9.82
N THR A 184 0.23 10.02 -10.22
CA THR A 184 0.03 9.75 -11.65
C THR A 184 -1.23 10.46 -12.17
N ARG A 185 -1.15 10.99 -13.39
CA ARG A 185 -2.28 11.63 -14.09
C ARG A 185 -3.16 10.62 -14.82
N ASP A 186 -2.66 9.40 -14.97
CA ASP A 186 -3.29 8.36 -15.78
C ASP A 186 -3.09 6.96 -15.15
N ASP A 187 -2.56 5.98 -15.87
CA ASP A 187 -2.31 4.63 -15.34
C ASP A 187 -1.32 4.69 -14.16
N ALA A 188 -1.51 3.83 -13.16
CA ALA A 188 -0.47 3.57 -12.17
C ALA A 188 0.72 2.83 -12.80
N ALA A 189 1.91 2.95 -12.19
CA ALA A 189 3.11 2.31 -12.75
C ALA A 189 2.94 0.80 -12.88
N GLY A 190 2.46 0.11 -11.83
CA GLY A 190 2.23 -1.34 -11.88
C GLY A 190 1.20 -1.74 -12.93
N GLU A 191 0.10 -1.00 -13.06
CA GLU A 191 -0.89 -1.20 -14.12
C GLU A 191 -0.27 -1.06 -15.51
N ALA A 192 0.65 -0.12 -15.71
CA ALA A 192 1.36 0.04 -16.97
C ALA A 192 2.28 -1.15 -17.26
N PHE A 193 2.97 -1.69 -16.25
CA PHE A 193 3.75 -2.93 -16.36
C PHE A 193 2.88 -4.10 -16.78
N ASP A 194 1.70 -4.30 -16.15
CA ASP A 194 0.77 -5.39 -16.49
C ASP A 194 0.24 -5.28 -17.92
N LYS A 195 -0.14 -4.06 -18.34
CA LYS A 195 -0.66 -3.80 -19.68
C LYS A 195 0.41 -4.05 -20.77
N VAL A 196 1.66 -3.65 -20.53
CA VAL A 196 2.77 -3.86 -21.49
C VAL A 196 3.19 -5.32 -21.51
N ALA A 197 3.23 -6.02 -20.37
CA ALA A 197 3.49 -7.46 -20.32
C ALA A 197 2.46 -8.26 -21.12
N ARG A 198 1.17 -7.94 -20.91
CA ARG A 198 0.07 -8.58 -21.68
C ARG A 198 0.19 -8.31 -23.18
N LEU A 199 0.49 -7.07 -23.57
CA LEU A 199 0.71 -6.68 -24.96
C LEU A 199 1.84 -7.48 -25.62
N ALA A 200 2.94 -7.66 -24.88
CA ALA A 200 4.13 -8.38 -25.37
C ALA A 200 4.02 -9.93 -25.25
N GLY A 201 2.89 -10.45 -24.74
CA GLY A 201 2.68 -11.88 -24.53
C GLY A 201 3.57 -12.50 -23.45
N LEU A 202 4.01 -11.71 -22.48
CA LEU A 202 4.95 -12.14 -21.43
C LEU A 202 4.27 -12.79 -20.22
N GLY A 203 2.94 -12.63 -20.07
CA GLY A 203 2.17 -13.22 -18.96
C GLY A 203 1.81 -12.23 -17.84
N TYR A 204 1.36 -12.80 -16.71
CA TYR A 204 0.90 -12.08 -15.51
C TYR A 204 1.46 -12.77 -14.26
N PRO A 205 1.85 -12.04 -13.19
CA PRO A 205 1.87 -10.57 -13.04
C PRO A 205 2.93 -9.90 -13.94
N GLY A 206 2.58 -8.73 -14.49
CA GLY A 206 3.40 -8.06 -15.51
C GLY A 206 4.73 -7.53 -15.00
N GLY A 207 4.81 -7.05 -13.76
CA GLY A 207 6.06 -6.56 -13.17
C GLY A 207 7.19 -7.59 -13.22
N PRO A 208 7.03 -8.78 -12.60
CA PRO A 208 8.01 -9.87 -12.68
C PRO A 208 8.28 -10.33 -14.12
N ALA A 209 7.24 -10.45 -14.96
CA ALA A 209 7.36 -10.89 -16.34
C ALA A 209 8.21 -9.93 -17.20
N ILE A 210 7.97 -8.61 -17.08
CA ILE A 210 8.79 -7.57 -17.73
C ILE A 210 10.22 -7.63 -17.22
N SER A 211 10.44 -7.75 -15.89
CA SER A 211 11.79 -7.80 -15.32
C SER A 211 12.59 -8.99 -15.85
N ALA A 212 11.99 -10.19 -15.88
CA ALA A 212 12.64 -11.39 -16.39
C ALA A 212 12.95 -11.32 -17.90
N ALA A 213 12.05 -10.73 -18.69
CA ALA A 213 12.28 -10.52 -20.12
C ALA A 213 13.38 -9.47 -20.37
N ALA A 214 13.37 -8.39 -19.57
CA ALA A 214 14.32 -7.29 -19.69
C ALA A 214 15.78 -7.69 -19.47
N GLU A 215 16.04 -8.74 -18.69
CA GLU A 215 17.40 -9.29 -18.51
C GLU A 215 18.05 -9.78 -19.81
N ARG A 216 17.25 -10.10 -20.83
CA ARG A 216 17.71 -10.60 -22.14
C ARG A 216 17.55 -9.60 -23.28
N GLY A 217 17.04 -8.39 -22.97
CA GLY A 217 16.77 -7.33 -23.94
C GLY A 217 17.77 -6.17 -23.90
N ASP A 218 17.79 -5.40 -24.99
CA ASP A 218 18.53 -4.14 -25.02
C ASP A 218 17.65 -3.00 -24.50
N PRO A 219 18.02 -2.32 -23.39
CA PRO A 219 17.24 -1.22 -22.82
C PRO A 219 17.25 0.06 -23.69
N LEU A 220 17.99 0.08 -24.79
CA LEU A 220 18.08 1.21 -25.73
C LEU A 220 17.43 0.91 -27.08
N ALA A 221 16.99 -0.31 -27.34
CA ALA A 221 16.43 -0.74 -28.64
C ALA A 221 15.14 0.03 -29.01
N VAL A 222 14.30 0.37 -28.01
CA VAL A 222 13.08 1.15 -28.24
C VAL A 222 13.22 2.53 -27.59
N PRO A 223 13.21 3.62 -28.39
CA PRO A 223 13.39 4.97 -27.86
C PRO A 223 12.08 5.48 -27.25
N PHE A 224 11.91 5.32 -25.96
CA PHE A 224 10.82 5.93 -25.19
C PHE A 224 11.17 7.39 -24.85
N LYS A 225 10.25 8.30 -25.15
CA LYS A 225 10.36 9.70 -24.68
C LYS A 225 10.04 9.76 -23.18
N PRO A 226 10.83 10.51 -22.39
CA PRO A 226 10.51 10.70 -20.96
C PRO A 226 9.11 11.30 -20.80
N PRO A 227 8.24 10.71 -19.96
CA PRO A 227 6.94 11.32 -19.67
C PRO A 227 7.09 12.70 -19.03
N LEU A 228 6.16 13.59 -19.32
CA LEU A 228 6.07 14.94 -18.73
C LEU A 228 7.35 15.78 -18.80
N GLN A 229 8.22 15.52 -19.80
CA GLN A 229 9.49 16.25 -19.96
C GLN A 229 9.25 17.75 -20.10
N GLY A 230 9.94 18.55 -19.25
CA GLY A 230 9.84 20.01 -19.27
C GLY A 230 8.56 20.58 -18.63
N GLN A 231 7.71 19.75 -18.02
CA GLN A 231 6.58 20.21 -17.23
C GLN A 231 7.00 20.50 -15.79
N GLU A 232 6.39 21.54 -15.20
CA GLU A 232 6.53 21.85 -13.79
C GLU A 232 5.78 20.83 -12.92
N GLY A 233 6.22 20.67 -11.65
CA GLY A 233 5.62 19.75 -10.70
C GLY A 233 6.27 18.37 -10.66
N PHE A 234 5.66 17.49 -9.87
CA PHE A 234 6.21 16.15 -9.55
C PHE A 234 5.23 15.03 -9.86
N GLU A 235 4.39 15.24 -10.88
CA GLU A 235 3.43 14.24 -11.32
C GLU A 235 4.09 13.16 -12.19
N PHE A 236 3.39 12.05 -12.33
CA PHE A 236 3.79 10.92 -13.17
C PHE A 236 2.79 10.71 -14.31
N SER A 237 3.20 10.02 -15.36
CA SER A 237 2.32 9.56 -16.44
C SER A 237 2.93 8.33 -17.10
N PHE A 238 2.10 7.32 -17.37
CA PHE A 238 2.55 6.06 -17.99
C PHE A 238 1.75 5.72 -19.26
N SER A 239 0.63 6.39 -19.52
CA SER A 239 -0.21 6.12 -20.70
C SER A 239 0.52 6.34 -22.02
N GLY A 240 1.39 7.35 -22.08
CA GLY A 240 2.24 7.62 -23.23
C GLY A 240 3.27 6.52 -23.49
N LEU A 241 3.86 5.96 -22.43
CA LEU A 241 4.79 4.83 -22.53
C LEU A 241 4.07 3.57 -23.05
N LYS A 242 2.87 3.28 -22.55
CA LYS A 242 2.03 2.18 -23.01
C LYS A 242 1.70 2.28 -24.50
N THR A 243 1.28 3.47 -24.95
CA THR A 243 0.99 3.70 -26.37
C THR A 243 2.23 3.54 -27.23
N ALA A 244 3.38 4.05 -26.79
CA ALA A 244 4.64 3.89 -27.50
C ALA A 244 5.08 2.41 -27.55
N ALA A 245 4.86 1.65 -26.47
CA ALA A 245 5.13 0.20 -26.43
C ALA A 245 4.27 -0.57 -27.45
N LEU A 246 2.97 -0.25 -27.53
CA LEU A 246 2.07 -0.84 -28.52
C LEU A 246 2.56 -0.61 -29.94
N LEU A 247 2.90 0.63 -30.28
CA LEU A 247 3.39 0.98 -31.61
C LEU A 247 4.75 0.31 -31.94
N ALA A 248 5.65 0.20 -30.95
CA ALA A 248 6.92 -0.50 -31.13
C ALA A 248 6.71 -2.00 -31.38
N PHE A 249 5.82 -2.62 -30.60
CA PHE A 249 5.47 -4.04 -30.78
C PHE A 249 4.87 -4.32 -32.17
N GLN A 250 3.92 -3.47 -32.61
CA GLN A 250 3.32 -3.57 -33.96
C GLN A 250 4.33 -3.40 -35.09
N ARG A 251 5.44 -2.70 -34.86
CA ARG A 251 6.56 -2.52 -35.78
C ARG A 251 7.58 -3.67 -35.73
N GLY A 252 7.33 -4.70 -34.93
CA GLY A 252 8.17 -5.90 -34.86
C GLY A 252 9.29 -5.80 -33.81
N ALA A 253 9.20 -4.93 -32.81
CA ALA A 253 10.14 -4.93 -31.69
C ALA A 253 10.07 -6.28 -30.96
N ARG A 254 11.25 -6.83 -30.62
CA ARG A 254 11.33 -8.08 -29.86
C ARG A 254 10.74 -7.85 -28.46
N PRO A 255 9.97 -8.83 -27.90
CA PRO A 255 9.40 -8.70 -26.55
C PRO A 255 10.42 -8.37 -25.48
N GLU A 256 11.62 -8.95 -25.53
CA GLU A 256 12.70 -8.70 -24.56
C GLU A 256 13.23 -7.27 -24.65
N ASP A 257 13.45 -6.76 -25.87
CA ASP A 257 13.93 -5.39 -26.09
C ASP A 257 12.88 -4.35 -25.68
N LEU A 258 11.61 -4.66 -25.99
CA LEU A 258 10.48 -3.85 -25.55
C LEU A 258 10.39 -3.80 -24.03
N ALA A 259 10.49 -4.95 -23.34
CA ALA A 259 10.46 -5.05 -21.89
C ALA A 259 11.61 -4.29 -21.25
N ALA A 260 12.85 -4.45 -21.73
CA ALA A 260 14.03 -3.77 -21.22
C ALA A 260 13.94 -2.25 -21.37
N SER A 261 13.55 -1.78 -22.57
CA SER A 261 13.42 -0.35 -22.86
C SER A 261 12.27 0.29 -22.09
N PHE A 262 11.12 -0.39 -21.96
CA PHE A 262 9.97 0.07 -21.18
C PHE A 262 10.32 0.16 -19.69
N GLN A 263 10.89 -0.89 -19.10
CA GLN A 263 11.31 -0.91 -17.69
C GLN A 263 12.26 0.26 -17.39
N ARG A 264 13.27 0.46 -18.23
CA ARG A 264 14.21 1.57 -18.12
C ARG A 264 13.49 2.94 -18.12
N ALA A 265 12.55 3.14 -19.04
CA ALA A 265 11.82 4.40 -19.16
C ALA A 265 10.91 4.66 -17.95
N ALA A 266 10.19 3.63 -17.48
CA ALA A 266 9.31 3.71 -16.31
C ALA A 266 10.11 3.98 -15.02
N VAL A 267 11.18 3.20 -14.79
CA VAL A 267 12.08 3.38 -13.64
C VAL A 267 12.68 4.78 -13.63
N ARG A 268 13.20 5.24 -14.76
CA ARG A 268 13.76 6.59 -14.88
C ARG A 268 12.73 7.67 -14.54
N SER A 269 11.50 7.55 -15.02
CA SER A 269 10.42 8.49 -14.70
C SER A 269 10.15 8.57 -13.20
N LEU A 270 10.10 7.42 -12.51
CA LEU A 270 9.89 7.35 -11.07
C LEU A 270 11.04 7.99 -10.31
N VAL A 271 12.28 7.62 -10.65
CA VAL A 271 13.48 8.09 -9.95
C VAL A 271 13.73 9.57 -10.18
N ASP A 272 13.75 10.03 -11.46
CA ASP A 272 14.05 11.44 -11.80
C ASP A 272 13.03 12.39 -11.14
N THR A 273 11.74 12.02 -11.11
CA THR A 273 10.70 12.83 -10.48
C THR A 273 10.85 12.87 -8.96
N THR A 274 11.14 11.73 -8.33
CA THR A 274 11.36 11.65 -6.88
C THR A 274 12.59 12.44 -6.45
N VAL A 275 13.70 12.35 -7.20
CA VAL A 275 14.93 13.11 -6.93
C VAL A 275 14.69 14.62 -7.05
N ARG A 276 13.97 15.07 -8.09
CA ARG A 276 13.60 16.49 -8.23
C ARG A 276 12.77 16.98 -7.04
N ALA A 277 11.80 16.18 -6.60
CA ALA A 277 10.98 16.50 -5.43
C ALA A 277 11.83 16.55 -4.14
N ALA A 278 12.74 15.57 -3.96
CA ALA A 278 13.64 15.52 -2.81
C ALA A 278 14.49 16.79 -2.71
N HIS A 279 15.11 17.21 -3.81
CA HIS A 279 15.91 18.44 -3.85
C HIS A 279 15.05 19.69 -3.58
N ALA A 280 13.88 19.79 -4.18
CA ALA A 280 12.98 20.94 -4.01
C ALA A 280 12.45 21.10 -2.58
N LEU A 281 12.31 19.98 -1.86
CA LEU A 281 11.78 19.95 -0.49
C LEU A 281 12.86 19.77 0.59
N GLY A 282 14.13 19.70 0.20
CA GLY A 282 15.24 19.49 1.14
C GLY A 282 15.13 18.16 1.87
N ARG A 283 14.74 17.08 1.17
CA ARG A 283 14.65 15.72 1.72
C ARG A 283 15.84 14.89 1.25
N GLU A 284 16.49 14.22 2.17
CA GLU A 284 17.65 13.35 1.91
C GLU A 284 17.27 11.85 1.91
N THR A 285 16.09 11.53 2.46
CA THR A 285 15.59 10.17 2.59
C THR A 285 14.31 10.00 1.77
N VAL A 286 14.21 8.86 1.08
CA VAL A 286 13.01 8.41 0.40
C VAL A 286 12.64 6.99 0.85
N VAL A 287 11.38 6.80 1.20
CA VAL A 287 10.76 5.50 1.44
C VAL A 287 10.09 5.09 0.14
N VAL A 288 10.42 3.92 -0.41
CA VAL A 288 9.84 3.40 -1.66
C VAL A 288 9.10 2.11 -1.36
N SER A 289 7.80 2.06 -1.62
CA SER A 289 6.93 0.95 -1.22
C SER A 289 5.88 0.61 -2.26
N GLY A 290 5.13 -0.48 -2.04
CA GLY A 290 4.20 -1.05 -3.01
C GLY A 290 4.85 -2.10 -3.91
N GLY A 291 4.05 -2.86 -4.66
CA GLY A 291 4.52 -4.01 -5.46
C GLY A 291 5.65 -3.70 -6.43
N VAL A 292 5.66 -2.49 -7.02
CA VAL A 292 6.73 -2.07 -7.96
C VAL A 292 8.06 -1.82 -7.23
N ALA A 293 8.07 -1.58 -5.91
CA ALA A 293 9.28 -1.46 -5.11
C ALA A 293 10.12 -2.76 -5.04
N ALA A 294 9.54 -3.91 -5.40
CA ALA A 294 10.27 -5.16 -5.57
C ALA A 294 11.15 -5.19 -6.85
N ASN A 295 10.92 -4.27 -7.80
CA ASN A 295 11.67 -4.23 -9.05
C ASN A 295 13.14 -3.89 -8.79
N ARG A 296 14.05 -4.80 -9.18
CA ARG A 296 15.49 -4.65 -8.96
C ARG A 296 16.06 -3.41 -9.66
N ALA A 297 15.65 -3.15 -10.91
CA ALA A 297 16.15 -1.99 -11.64
C ALA A 297 15.75 -0.66 -10.97
N LEU A 298 14.59 -0.61 -10.30
CA LEU A 298 14.18 0.56 -9.50
C LEU A 298 15.07 0.74 -8.26
N ARG A 299 15.34 -0.35 -7.53
CA ARG A 299 16.25 -0.33 -6.37
C ARG A 299 17.66 0.10 -6.76
N ASP A 300 18.21 -0.50 -7.81
CA ASP A 300 19.54 -0.18 -8.33
C ASP A 300 19.64 1.29 -8.77
N ALA A 301 18.59 1.81 -9.42
CA ALA A 301 18.55 3.20 -9.86
C ALA A 301 18.52 4.19 -8.68
N PHE A 302 17.74 3.91 -7.62
CA PHE A 302 17.78 4.73 -6.40
C PHE A 302 19.14 4.68 -5.71
N GLY A 303 19.82 3.53 -5.72
CA GLY A 303 21.19 3.40 -5.19
C GLY A 303 22.23 4.31 -5.86
N GLN A 304 21.91 4.87 -7.03
CA GLN A 304 22.79 5.79 -7.78
C GLN A 304 22.44 7.28 -7.58
N THR A 305 21.40 7.60 -6.81
CA THR A 305 20.89 8.98 -6.70
C THR A 305 21.56 9.84 -5.62
N GLY A 306 22.27 9.23 -4.70
CA GLY A 306 22.78 9.90 -3.49
C GLY A 306 21.73 10.09 -2.38
N LEU A 307 20.44 9.81 -2.63
CA LEU A 307 19.41 9.76 -1.59
C LEU A 307 19.54 8.47 -0.77
N ARG A 308 19.25 8.55 0.52
CA ARG A 308 19.02 7.35 1.34
C ARG A 308 17.67 6.76 0.96
N ALA A 309 17.65 5.64 0.25
CA ALA A 309 16.44 4.98 -0.18
C ALA A 309 16.14 3.74 0.68
N ALA A 310 14.99 3.73 1.37
CA ALA A 310 14.52 2.60 2.15
C ALA A 310 13.40 1.85 1.40
N PHE A 311 13.46 0.52 1.47
CA PHE A 311 12.53 -0.38 0.81
C PHE A 311 12.00 -1.41 1.82
N PRO A 312 10.79 -1.95 1.64
CA PRO A 312 10.31 -3.04 2.47
C PRO A 312 11.21 -4.28 2.34
N ALA A 313 11.29 -5.07 3.40
CA ALA A 313 11.86 -6.41 3.35
C ALA A 313 11.06 -7.31 2.40
N GLY A 314 11.66 -8.44 1.99
CA GLY A 314 11.00 -9.43 1.16
C GLY A 314 9.68 -9.89 1.78
N GLY A 315 8.59 -9.94 0.99
CA GLY A 315 7.25 -10.31 1.45
C GLY A 315 6.39 -9.15 1.97
N LEU A 316 6.95 -7.94 2.16
CA LEU A 316 6.19 -6.75 2.58
C LEU A 316 5.96 -5.74 1.44
N ASN A 317 6.38 -6.07 0.22
CA ASN A 317 6.23 -5.17 -0.93
C ASN A 317 4.80 -5.13 -1.49
N THR A 318 4.10 -6.26 -1.46
CA THR A 318 2.71 -6.38 -1.91
C THR A 318 1.75 -6.20 -0.75
N ASP A 319 0.44 -6.21 -1.04
CA ASP A 319 -0.61 -6.08 -0.03
C ASP A 319 -0.50 -7.22 1.00
N ASN A 320 -0.53 -6.86 2.28
CA ASN A 320 -0.32 -7.83 3.36
C ASN A 320 -0.81 -7.30 4.73
N GLY A 321 -1.02 -8.22 5.69
CA GLY A 321 -1.49 -7.85 7.02
C GLY A 321 -0.43 -7.17 7.89
N ALA A 322 0.85 -7.53 7.74
CA ALA A 322 1.90 -6.96 8.58
C ALA A 322 2.08 -5.46 8.34
N MET A 323 1.91 -4.95 7.11
CA MET A 323 1.97 -3.52 6.83
C MET A 323 0.88 -2.74 7.57
N ILE A 324 -0.30 -3.34 7.75
CA ILE A 324 -1.42 -2.76 8.49
C ILE A 324 -1.16 -2.81 9.99
N ALA A 325 -0.56 -3.88 10.49
CA ALA A 325 -0.09 -3.94 11.87
C ALA A 325 0.97 -2.87 12.16
N LEU A 326 1.89 -2.60 11.22
CA LEU A 326 2.89 -1.54 11.33
C LEU A 326 2.26 -0.14 11.35
N ALA A 327 1.21 0.10 10.55
CA ALA A 327 0.44 1.35 10.61
C ALA A 327 -0.26 1.50 11.97
N GLY A 328 -0.88 0.43 12.48
CA GLY A 328 -1.46 0.41 13.84
C GLY A 328 -0.42 0.66 14.94
N ALA A 329 0.79 0.09 14.80
CA ALA A 329 1.91 0.33 15.72
C ALA A 329 2.32 1.81 15.73
N ALA A 330 2.43 2.42 14.54
CA ALA A 330 2.78 3.83 14.41
C ALA A 330 1.71 4.74 15.02
N ALA A 331 0.42 4.45 14.79
CA ALA A 331 -0.69 5.18 15.39
C ALA A 331 -0.66 5.10 16.93
N LEU A 332 -0.44 3.90 17.48
CA LEU A 332 -0.31 3.68 18.92
C LEU A 332 0.89 4.44 19.50
N GLN A 333 2.07 4.37 18.85
CA GLN A 333 3.28 5.08 19.29
C GLN A 333 3.14 6.60 19.20
N ALA A 334 2.37 7.11 18.24
CA ALA A 334 2.03 8.53 18.13
C ALA A 334 0.98 8.98 19.14
N GLY A 335 0.46 8.10 20.00
CA GLY A 335 -0.57 8.42 20.98
C GLY A 335 -1.94 8.74 20.36
N GLN A 336 -2.20 8.26 19.13
CA GLN A 336 -3.51 8.45 18.51
C GLN A 336 -4.58 7.69 19.29
N ALA A 337 -5.75 8.29 19.42
CA ALA A 337 -6.89 7.61 20.03
C ALA A 337 -7.34 6.41 19.17
N PRO A 338 -7.77 5.29 19.78
CA PRO A 338 -8.37 4.18 19.05
C PRO A 338 -9.53 4.63 18.16
N SER A 339 -9.68 4.00 17.03
CA SER A 339 -10.76 4.29 16.09
C SER A 339 -12.10 3.80 16.63
N PRO A 340 -13.20 4.56 16.43
CA PRO A 340 -14.51 4.14 16.86
C PRO A 340 -14.99 2.91 16.08
N LEU A 341 -15.71 2.00 16.75
CA LEU A 341 -16.20 0.77 16.14
C LEU A 341 -17.38 0.97 15.18
N ASP A 342 -18.04 2.12 15.21
CA ASP A 342 -19.13 2.50 14.30
C ASP A 342 -18.65 3.12 12.97
N GLY A 343 -17.34 3.44 12.83
CA GLY A 343 -16.74 3.93 11.59
C GLY A 343 -16.90 2.94 10.43
N GLY A 344 -17.06 3.42 9.20
CA GLY A 344 -17.22 2.60 7.99
C GLY A 344 -15.94 2.43 7.19
N ALA A 345 -16.03 1.63 6.11
CA ALA A 345 -15.02 1.56 5.05
C ALA A 345 -15.24 2.67 4.02
N ALA A 346 -14.16 3.05 3.31
CA ALA A 346 -14.22 4.01 2.22
C ALA A 346 -13.43 3.48 1.01
N ALA A 347 -14.13 3.23 -0.11
CA ALA A 347 -13.49 2.76 -1.33
C ALA A 347 -12.48 3.78 -1.88
N TYR A 348 -12.74 5.05 -1.64
CA TYR A 348 -11.84 6.14 -1.97
C TYR A 348 -11.70 7.07 -0.76
N VAL A 349 -10.50 7.14 -0.24
CA VAL A 349 -10.11 8.08 0.81
C VAL A 349 -8.69 8.54 0.52
N PRO A 350 -8.44 9.84 0.37
CA PRO A 350 -7.07 10.33 0.18
C PRO A 350 -6.30 10.28 1.50
N LEU A 351 -5.04 9.80 1.46
CA LEU A 351 -4.15 9.81 2.62
C LEU A 351 -3.77 11.25 3.04
N ALA A 352 -3.78 12.18 2.09
CA ALA A 352 -3.53 13.60 2.31
C ALA A 352 -4.62 14.42 1.62
N PRO A 353 -4.95 15.61 2.12
CA PRO A 353 -5.81 16.55 1.39
C PRO A 353 -5.26 16.76 -0.01
N LEU A 354 -6.14 16.67 -1.02
CA LEU A 354 -5.74 17.01 -2.39
C LEU A 354 -5.27 18.47 -2.42
N PRO A 355 -4.14 18.78 -3.07
CA PRO A 355 -3.73 20.17 -3.23
C PRO A 355 -4.85 20.95 -3.90
N ALA A 356 -5.03 22.21 -3.50
CA ALA A 356 -6.01 23.14 -4.07
C ALA A 356 -5.64 23.52 -5.51
N ASN A 357 -5.39 22.54 -6.37
CA ASN A 357 -5.11 22.73 -7.78
C ASN A 357 -6.37 22.46 -8.59
N PRO A 358 -6.87 23.41 -9.40
CA PRO A 358 -8.07 23.25 -10.21
C PRO A 358 -8.05 22.04 -11.15
N GLN A 359 -6.87 21.48 -11.45
CA GLN A 359 -6.73 20.30 -12.31
C GLN A 359 -7.13 18.97 -11.61
N PHE A 360 -7.20 18.95 -10.27
CA PHE A 360 -7.62 17.79 -9.47
C PHE A 360 -9.05 17.90 -8.91
N ASP A 361 -9.79 18.96 -9.23
CA ASP A 361 -11.20 19.06 -8.82
C ASP A 361 -12.06 18.06 -9.61
N THR A 362 -12.18 16.85 -9.04
CA THR A 362 -13.06 15.79 -9.58
C THR A 362 -14.54 16.13 -9.46
N SER A 363 -14.93 17.18 -8.71
CA SER A 363 -16.32 17.63 -8.58
C SER A 363 -16.88 18.17 -9.88
N ALA A 364 -16.04 18.74 -10.73
CA ALA A 364 -16.41 19.22 -12.07
C ALA A 364 -16.73 18.07 -13.05
N ARG A 365 -16.14 16.89 -12.89
CA ARG A 365 -16.39 15.72 -13.76
C ARG A 365 -17.68 14.98 -13.43
N ARG A 366 -18.25 15.14 -12.23
CA ARG A 366 -19.55 14.55 -11.85
C ARG A 366 -20.78 15.30 -12.38
N LYS A 367 -20.63 16.54 -12.83
CA LYS A 367 -21.74 17.36 -13.39
C LYS A 367 -21.91 17.23 -14.90
N ALA A 368 -21.02 16.48 -15.58
CA ALA A 368 -21.03 16.32 -17.04
C ALA A 368 -21.36 14.88 -17.50
N ARG A 369 -22.00 14.06 -16.65
CA ARG A 369 -22.59 12.76 -17.02
C ARG A 369 -24.04 12.67 -16.58
#